data_1a1d2a3ba6a60ff4fd736749dc929e26
#
_entry.id   1a1d2a3ba6a60ff4fd736749dc929e26
#
_cell.length_a   1.000
_cell.length_b   1.000
_cell.length_c   1.000
_cell.angle_alpha   90.00
_cell.angle_beta   90.00
_cell.angle_gamma   90.00
#
_symmetry.space_group_name_H-M   'P 1'
#
loop_
_entity.id
_entity.type
_entity.pdbx_description
1 polymer ?
#
loop_
_entity_poly.entity_id
_entity_poly.type
_entity_poly.pdbx_seq_one_letter_code
_entity_poly.pdbx_strand_id
1 'polypeptide(L)'
;MIRMERERILEVKDLAISFKTYGGEVQAIRGVNFHLNKGETLAIVGESGSGKSVTSQAIMRLIPMPPGYFKRGQILFDGQDIVKKTEKQMQNIRGKDISMIFQDPMTSLNPTMKVGKQITEVLFKHEQISKEAAEKRAIELLELVGIAMPEKRIKQYPHEFSGGMRQRVVIAMALAADPKLLIADEPTTALDVTIQAQILELMKEIQQKVETSIIFITHDLGVVANVADRVAVMYAGQIVETGTVDEIFYNPQHPYTWGLLASMPSLDTDGGAEGKLTAIPGTPPDLTNPPKGDAFALRSEYAMKIDFEQEPPMFKVSDTHYVKSWLLHPNAPKVEPPASVKARMRELEGSYEKPVLVKEGE
;
A
#
# COMPACT_ATOMS: atom_id res chain seq x y z
N MET A 1 3.76 30.84 -3.12
CA MET A 1 3.17 30.17 -1.94
C MET A 1 4.18 29.16 -1.45
N ILE A 2 4.80 29.36 -0.28
CA ILE A 2 5.74 28.40 0.30
C ILE A 2 4.91 27.16 0.66
N ARG A 3 5.09 26.07 -0.06
CA ARG A 3 4.49 24.76 0.28
C ARG A 3 5.16 24.35 1.59
N MET A 4 4.45 24.46 2.71
CA MET A 4 4.94 23.90 3.98
C MET A 4 5.12 22.40 3.73
N GLU A 5 6.34 21.89 3.88
CA GLU A 5 6.58 20.44 3.85
C GLU A 5 5.68 19.80 4.90
N ARG A 6 4.82 18.89 4.46
CA ARG A 6 3.98 18.13 5.38
C ARG A 6 4.89 17.27 6.26
N GLU A 7 4.64 17.26 7.55
CA GLU A 7 5.40 16.47 8.51
C GLU A 7 5.30 14.98 8.17
N ARG A 8 6.44 14.31 8.07
CA ARG A 8 6.49 12.86 7.76
C ARG A 8 6.19 12.05 9.01
N ILE A 9 5.18 11.18 8.94
CA ILE A 9 4.84 10.25 10.02
C ILE A 9 5.63 8.95 9.92
N LEU A 10 5.93 8.50 8.68
CA LEU A 10 6.69 7.29 8.41
C LEU A 10 7.72 7.57 7.31
N GLU A 11 8.95 7.06 7.51
CA GLU A 11 9.98 7.02 6.49
C GLU A 11 10.60 5.62 6.45
N VAL A 12 10.61 5.01 5.28
CA VAL A 12 11.30 3.75 5.02
C VAL A 12 12.50 4.06 4.14
N LYS A 13 13.70 3.69 4.62
CA LYS A 13 14.99 4.02 3.97
C LYS A 13 15.77 2.77 3.70
N ASP A 14 16.08 2.51 2.43
CA ASP A 14 16.87 1.38 1.91
C ASP A 14 16.52 0.04 2.57
N LEU A 15 15.22 -0.21 2.74
CA LEU A 15 14.75 -1.41 3.42
C LEU A 15 15.00 -2.65 2.57
N ALA A 16 15.74 -3.62 3.11
CA ALA A 16 15.97 -4.91 2.51
C ALA A 16 15.70 -6.03 3.50
N ILE A 17 14.86 -7.00 3.08
CA ILE A 17 14.42 -8.13 3.89
C ILE A 17 14.55 -9.40 3.08
N SER A 18 15.13 -10.42 3.68
CA SER A 18 15.29 -11.74 3.09
C SER A 18 14.75 -12.82 4.01
N PHE A 19 14.43 -13.96 3.38
CA PHE A 19 14.01 -15.18 4.08
C PHE A 19 14.97 -16.31 3.74
N LYS A 20 15.43 -17.04 4.76
CA LYS A 20 16.22 -18.27 4.58
C LYS A 20 15.25 -19.42 4.32
N THR A 21 15.36 -20.04 3.15
CA THR A 21 14.56 -21.22 2.77
C THR A 21 15.47 -22.40 2.43
N TYR A 22 14.90 -23.59 2.28
CA TYR A 22 15.66 -24.76 1.83
C TYR A 22 16.24 -24.57 0.42
N GLY A 23 15.58 -23.76 -0.44
CA GLY A 23 16.03 -23.45 -1.80
C GLY A 23 17.03 -22.30 -1.89
N GLY A 24 17.37 -21.65 -0.77
CA GLY A 24 18.29 -20.52 -0.73
C GLY A 24 17.69 -19.28 -0.04
N GLU A 25 18.32 -18.13 -0.24
CA GLU A 25 17.86 -16.84 0.28
C GLU A 25 16.84 -16.20 -0.68
N VAL A 26 15.61 -15.99 -0.23
CA VAL A 26 14.60 -15.22 -0.97
C VAL A 26 14.71 -13.75 -0.59
N GLN A 27 15.05 -12.87 -1.52
CA GLN A 27 15.19 -11.43 -1.32
C GLN A 27 13.84 -10.72 -1.52
N ALA A 28 12.95 -10.83 -0.54
CA ALA A 28 11.57 -10.36 -0.67
C ALA A 28 11.46 -8.83 -0.79
N ILE A 29 12.34 -8.08 -0.14
CA ILE A 29 12.44 -6.61 -0.22
C ILE A 29 13.88 -6.24 -0.55
N ARG A 30 14.07 -5.36 -1.57
CA ARG A 30 15.34 -5.10 -2.22
C ARG A 30 15.66 -3.60 -2.31
N GLY A 31 15.79 -2.92 -1.16
CA GLY A 31 16.13 -1.49 -1.11
C GLY A 31 14.93 -0.57 -1.35
N VAL A 32 13.84 -0.82 -0.64
CA VAL A 32 12.62 0.00 -0.73
C VAL A 32 12.79 1.31 0.01
N ASN A 33 12.43 2.40 -0.67
CA ASN A 33 12.42 3.75 -0.13
C ASN A 33 11.05 4.40 -0.37
N PHE A 34 10.41 4.90 0.68
CA PHE A 34 9.23 5.75 0.59
C PHE A 34 8.98 6.47 1.91
N HIS A 35 8.11 7.47 1.87
CA HIS A 35 7.63 8.16 3.06
C HIS A 35 6.13 8.34 3.00
N LEU A 36 5.53 8.55 4.17
CA LEU A 36 4.13 8.91 4.34
C LEU A 36 4.05 10.17 5.18
N ASN A 37 3.31 11.17 4.71
CA ASN A 37 3.06 12.39 5.45
C ASN A 37 1.88 12.22 6.42
N LYS A 38 1.79 13.07 7.43
CA LYS A 38 0.63 13.09 8.34
C LYS A 38 -0.66 13.38 7.56
N GLY A 39 -1.70 12.60 7.82
CA GLY A 39 -3.00 12.72 7.18
C GLY A 39 -3.01 12.37 5.68
N GLU A 40 -1.95 11.75 5.15
CA GLU A 40 -1.85 11.30 3.77
C GLU A 40 -2.31 9.84 3.64
N THR A 41 -2.90 9.51 2.48
CA THR A 41 -3.09 8.12 2.05
C THR A 41 -2.10 7.78 0.95
N LEU A 42 -1.17 6.87 1.23
CA LEU A 42 -0.24 6.29 0.25
C LEU A 42 -0.74 4.90 -0.16
N ALA A 43 -1.02 4.71 -1.44
CA ALA A 43 -1.30 3.38 -1.96
C ALA A 43 0.00 2.67 -2.37
N ILE A 44 0.16 1.40 -2.00
CA ILE A 44 1.22 0.52 -2.49
C ILE A 44 0.57 -0.53 -3.37
N VAL A 45 0.90 -0.52 -4.65
CA VAL A 45 0.26 -1.37 -5.67
C VAL A 45 1.26 -2.26 -6.38
N GLY A 46 0.80 -3.39 -6.92
CA GLY A 46 1.61 -4.31 -7.70
C GLY A 46 1.04 -5.73 -7.69
N GLU A 47 1.57 -6.61 -8.52
CA GLU A 47 1.18 -8.01 -8.60
C GLU A 47 1.41 -8.77 -7.28
N SER A 48 0.77 -9.94 -7.13
CA SER A 48 1.05 -10.85 -6.02
C SER A 48 2.53 -11.23 -6.00
N GLY A 49 3.12 -11.29 -4.80
CA GLY A 49 4.56 -11.58 -4.65
C GLY A 49 5.49 -10.39 -4.89
N SER A 50 5.00 -9.18 -5.19
CA SER A 50 5.85 -8.00 -5.37
C SER A 50 6.50 -7.48 -4.08
N GLY A 51 6.07 -7.96 -2.89
CA GLY A 51 6.62 -7.57 -1.59
C GLY A 51 5.73 -6.65 -0.74
N LYS A 52 4.53 -6.28 -1.20
CA LYS A 52 3.62 -5.35 -0.52
C LYS A 52 3.34 -5.74 0.94
N SER A 53 2.80 -6.95 1.15
CA SER A 53 2.47 -7.44 2.49
C SER A 53 3.71 -7.69 3.37
N VAL A 54 4.86 -8.03 2.77
CA VAL A 54 6.13 -8.12 3.52
C VAL A 54 6.54 -6.73 4.01
N THR A 55 6.34 -5.68 3.20
CA THR A 55 6.63 -4.29 3.59
C THR A 55 5.74 -3.84 4.75
N SER A 56 4.42 -4.12 4.69
CA SER A 56 3.49 -3.79 5.78
C SER A 56 3.80 -4.55 7.07
N GLN A 57 4.09 -5.84 6.96
CA GLN A 57 4.49 -6.67 8.10
C GLN A 57 5.83 -6.23 8.69
N ALA A 58 6.76 -5.71 7.87
CA ALA A 58 8.03 -5.15 8.34
C ALA A 58 7.81 -3.89 9.19
N ILE A 59 6.93 -2.99 8.78
CA ILE A 59 6.55 -1.79 9.56
C ILE A 59 5.95 -2.20 10.90
N MET A 60 5.10 -3.23 10.91
CA MET A 60 4.51 -3.78 12.13
C MET A 60 5.46 -4.69 12.91
N ARG A 61 6.64 -5.03 12.36
CA ARG A 61 7.56 -6.05 12.89
C ARG A 61 6.85 -7.37 13.21
N LEU A 62 6.00 -7.81 12.29
CA LEU A 62 5.26 -9.08 12.38
C LEU A 62 5.92 -10.21 11.58
N ILE A 63 7.01 -9.93 10.85
CA ILE A 63 7.75 -10.95 10.13
C ILE A 63 8.39 -11.93 11.12
N PRO A 64 8.11 -13.25 11.02
CA PRO A 64 8.77 -14.25 11.87
C PRO A 64 10.29 -14.25 11.65
N MET A 65 11.05 -14.11 12.71
CA MET A 65 12.51 -14.08 12.66
C MET A 65 13.10 -15.13 13.63
N PRO A 66 13.60 -16.28 13.15
CA PRO A 66 13.72 -16.78 11.77
C PRO A 66 12.38 -17.24 11.18
N PRO A 67 12.23 -17.50 9.86
CA PRO A 67 13.27 -17.52 8.81
C PRO A 67 13.60 -16.16 8.20
N GLY A 68 12.77 -15.11 8.45
CA GLY A 68 13.03 -13.76 7.96
C GLY A 68 14.16 -13.05 8.70
N TYR A 69 14.78 -12.07 8.05
CA TYR A 69 15.72 -11.15 8.69
C TYR A 69 15.83 -9.82 7.94
N PHE A 70 16.08 -8.76 8.69
CA PHE A 70 16.44 -7.46 8.12
C PHE A 70 17.88 -7.51 7.62
N LYS A 71 18.09 -7.30 6.32
CA LYS A 71 19.43 -7.28 5.71
C LYS A 71 20.06 -5.91 5.89
N ARG A 72 19.29 -4.84 5.66
CA ARG A 72 19.69 -3.44 5.85
C ARG A 72 18.44 -2.53 5.85
N GLY A 73 18.66 -1.26 6.15
CA GLY A 73 17.66 -0.21 6.09
C GLY A 73 17.10 0.19 7.44
N GLN A 74 16.23 1.19 7.41
CA GLN A 74 15.59 1.79 8.59
C GLN A 74 14.10 1.99 8.32
N ILE A 75 13.31 1.92 9.38
CA ILE A 75 11.90 2.30 9.37
C ILE A 75 11.73 3.32 10.50
N LEU A 76 11.59 4.59 10.14
CA LEU A 76 11.40 5.68 11.08
C LEU A 76 9.89 5.96 11.19
N PHE A 77 9.33 5.76 12.36
CA PHE A 77 7.97 6.14 12.70
C PHE A 77 8.01 7.23 13.77
N ASP A 78 7.37 8.36 13.47
CA ASP A 78 7.40 9.56 14.33
C ASP A 78 8.85 9.90 14.74
N GLY A 79 9.78 9.86 13.77
CA GLY A 79 11.21 10.11 13.94
C GLY A 79 12.02 9.01 14.64
N GLN A 80 11.39 7.92 15.09
CA GLN A 80 12.06 6.84 15.84
C GLN A 80 12.24 5.58 14.99
N ASP A 81 13.45 5.02 14.94
CA ASP A 81 13.72 3.77 14.23
C ASP A 81 13.07 2.57 14.95
N ILE A 82 11.97 2.07 14.39
CA ILE A 82 11.21 0.96 14.96
C ILE A 82 11.87 -0.41 14.72
N VAL A 83 12.81 -0.52 13.78
CA VAL A 83 13.57 -1.78 13.59
C VAL A 83 14.42 -2.11 14.80
N LYS A 84 14.92 -1.09 15.51
CA LYS A 84 15.79 -1.24 16.70
C LYS A 84 15.01 -1.40 18.02
N LYS A 85 13.68 -1.24 18.00
CA LYS A 85 12.88 -1.36 19.22
C LYS A 85 12.80 -2.81 19.71
N THR A 86 12.71 -2.97 21.01
CA THR A 86 12.42 -4.28 21.62
C THR A 86 10.97 -4.70 21.39
N GLU A 87 10.66 -6.00 21.52
CA GLU A 87 9.27 -6.48 21.35
C GLU A 87 8.30 -5.81 22.33
N LYS A 88 8.72 -5.58 23.58
CA LYS A 88 7.92 -4.86 24.58
C LYS A 88 7.59 -3.42 24.13
N GLN A 89 8.54 -2.74 23.50
CA GLN A 89 8.31 -1.40 22.94
C GLN A 89 7.36 -1.44 21.76
N MET A 90 7.49 -2.46 20.88
CA MET A 90 6.58 -2.64 19.76
C MET A 90 5.15 -2.98 20.19
N GLN A 91 4.96 -3.75 21.28
CA GLN A 91 3.64 -4.02 21.85
C GLN A 91 2.90 -2.74 22.29
N ASN A 92 3.63 -1.70 22.71
CA ASN A 92 3.04 -0.42 23.08
C ASN A 92 2.66 0.43 21.84
N ILE A 93 3.29 0.20 20.68
CA ILE A 93 3.05 0.91 19.44
C ILE A 93 1.92 0.23 18.66
N ARG A 94 1.95 -1.11 18.56
CA ARG A 94 0.92 -1.88 17.83
C ARG A 94 -0.44 -1.75 18.49
N GLY A 95 -1.44 -1.37 17.68
CA GLY A 95 -2.82 -1.15 18.11
C GLY A 95 -3.09 0.21 18.73
N LYS A 96 -2.06 0.94 19.18
CA LYS A 96 -2.16 2.30 19.71
C LYS A 96 -1.77 3.34 18.66
N ASP A 97 -0.48 3.35 18.28
CA ASP A 97 0.05 4.34 17.35
C ASP A 97 -0.02 3.86 15.90
N ILE A 98 0.18 2.55 15.67
CA ILE A 98 0.08 1.90 14.37
C ILE A 98 -0.90 0.74 14.48
N SER A 99 -1.95 0.75 13.66
CA SER A 99 -2.91 -0.33 13.53
C SER A 99 -2.87 -0.95 12.12
N MET A 100 -3.33 -2.19 12.01
CA MET A 100 -3.35 -2.92 10.74
C MET A 100 -4.66 -3.67 10.54
N ILE A 101 -5.22 -3.54 9.34
CA ILE A 101 -6.30 -4.36 8.81
C ILE A 101 -5.65 -5.42 7.94
N PHE A 102 -5.85 -6.69 8.27
CA PHE A 102 -5.30 -7.83 7.52
C PHE A 102 -6.23 -8.21 6.36
N GLN A 103 -5.68 -8.90 5.38
CA GLN A 103 -6.33 -9.28 4.14
C GLN A 103 -7.63 -10.10 4.33
N ASP A 104 -7.71 -10.95 5.36
CA ASP A 104 -8.88 -11.79 5.62
C ASP A 104 -9.62 -11.38 6.91
N PRO A 105 -10.80 -10.75 6.78
CA PRO A 105 -11.61 -10.37 7.94
C PRO A 105 -12.17 -11.58 8.68
N MET A 106 -12.27 -12.73 8.02
CA MET A 106 -12.83 -13.95 8.64
C MET A 106 -11.89 -14.56 9.67
N THR A 107 -10.58 -14.44 9.47
CA THR A 107 -9.56 -14.92 10.41
C THR A 107 -9.20 -13.87 11.46
N SER A 108 -9.53 -12.59 11.21
CA SER A 108 -9.22 -11.47 12.12
C SER A 108 -10.17 -11.40 13.33
N LEU A 109 -11.39 -11.93 13.22
CA LEU A 109 -12.38 -11.92 14.29
C LEU A 109 -12.43 -13.27 15.02
N ASN A 110 -12.35 -13.24 16.34
CA ASN A 110 -12.53 -14.44 17.16
C ASN A 110 -14.03 -14.84 17.15
N PRO A 111 -14.41 -16.00 16.56
CA PRO A 111 -15.81 -16.40 16.42
C PRO A 111 -16.50 -16.69 17.76
N THR A 112 -15.75 -16.96 18.81
CA THR A 112 -16.28 -17.29 20.16
C THR A 112 -16.41 -16.10 21.08
N MET A 113 -16.00 -14.90 20.64
CA MET A 113 -16.08 -13.66 21.40
C MET A 113 -17.09 -12.69 20.77
N LYS A 114 -17.85 -11.99 21.62
CA LYS A 114 -18.75 -10.91 21.18
C LYS A 114 -17.95 -9.76 20.54
N VAL A 115 -18.53 -9.13 19.53
CA VAL A 115 -17.90 -8.02 18.80
C VAL A 115 -17.45 -6.90 19.73
N GLY A 116 -18.33 -6.45 20.63
CA GLY A 116 -17.99 -5.40 21.58
C GLY A 116 -16.81 -5.72 22.47
N LYS A 117 -16.68 -6.99 22.90
CA LYS A 117 -15.54 -7.41 23.72
C LYS A 117 -14.22 -7.32 22.93
N GLN A 118 -14.24 -7.64 21.65
CA GLN A 118 -13.05 -7.57 20.79
C GLN A 118 -12.61 -6.12 20.56
N ILE A 119 -13.55 -5.20 20.35
CA ILE A 119 -13.26 -3.76 20.20
C ILE A 119 -12.71 -3.18 21.52
N THR A 120 -13.35 -3.49 22.66
CA THR A 120 -12.95 -2.93 23.96
C THR A 120 -11.65 -3.54 24.49
N GLU A 121 -11.23 -4.72 24.03
CA GLU A 121 -9.95 -5.32 24.40
C GLU A 121 -8.76 -4.44 24.00
N VAL A 122 -8.81 -3.81 22.83
CA VAL A 122 -7.79 -2.87 22.36
C VAL A 122 -7.72 -1.65 23.30
N LEU A 123 -8.88 -1.10 23.68
CA LEU A 123 -8.98 0.04 24.60
C LEU A 123 -8.40 -0.28 25.97
N PHE A 124 -8.79 -1.41 26.57
CA PHE A 124 -8.26 -1.81 27.88
C PHE A 124 -6.75 -2.09 27.89
N LYS A 125 -6.20 -2.49 26.75
CA LYS A 125 -4.76 -2.75 26.62
C LYS A 125 -3.95 -1.46 26.58
N HIS A 126 -4.45 -0.42 25.96
CA HIS A 126 -3.70 0.80 25.63
C HIS A 126 -4.13 2.03 26.41
N GLU A 127 -5.32 2.02 27.01
CA GLU A 127 -5.90 3.16 27.71
C GLU A 127 -6.34 2.78 29.12
N GLN A 128 -6.24 3.74 30.03
CA GLN A 128 -6.83 3.62 31.38
C GLN A 128 -8.29 4.09 31.31
N ILE A 129 -9.17 3.21 30.84
CA ILE A 129 -10.59 3.55 30.58
C ILE A 129 -11.51 2.66 31.42
N SER A 130 -12.65 3.21 31.90
CA SER A 130 -13.68 2.42 32.59
C SER A 130 -14.42 1.50 31.60
N LYS A 131 -15.05 0.46 32.11
CA LYS A 131 -15.82 -0.48 31.27
C LYS A 131 -16.96 0.22 30.54
N GLU A 132 -17.65 1.13 31.21
CA GLU A 132 -18.77 1.90 30.68
C GLU A 132 -18.30 2.83 29.54
N ALA A 133 -17.15 3.51 29.74
CA ALA A 133 -16.57 4.39 28.73
C ALA A 133 -16.04 3.59 27.52
N ALA A 134 -15.43 2.42 27.74
CA ALA A 134 -14.98 1.54 26.67
C ALA A 134 -16.16 0.99 25.84
N GLU A 135 -17.28 0.60 26.50
CA GLU A 135 -18.49 0.13 25.81
C GLU A 135 -19.12 1.27 24.98
N LYS A 136 -19.19 2.48 25.55
CA LYS A 136 -19.66 3.68 24.82
C LYS A 136 -18.79 3.95 23.58
N ARG A 137 -17.47 3.94 23.76
CA ARG A 137 -16.53 4.13 22.63
C ARG A 137 -16.69 3.06 21.55
N ALA A 138 -16.89 1.79 21.94
CA ALA A 138 -17.15 0.72 20.98
C ALA A 138 -18.46 0.89 20.20
N ILE A 139 -19.51 1.43 20.82
CA ILE A 139 -20.76 1.79 20.15
C ILE A 139 -20.52 2.92 19.13
N GLU A 140 -19.83 3.99 19.54
CA GLU A 140 -19.48 5.11 18.66
C GLU A 140 -18.65 4.65 17.44
N LEU A 141 -17.72 3.71 17.64
CA LEU A 141 -16.93 3.15 16.55
C LEU A 141 -17.78 2.31 15.59
N LEU A 142 -18.70 1.49 16.10
CA LEU A 142 -19.63 0.73 15.26
C LEU A 142 -20.55 1.66 14.46
N GLU A 143 -20.97 2.77 15.04
CA GLU A 143 -21.76 3.80 14.35
C GLU A 143 -20.91 4.50 13.28
N LEU A 144 -19.67 4.88 13.61
CA LEU A 144 -18.70 5.50 12.66
C LEU A 144 -18.50 4.65 11.42
N VAL A 145 -18.38 3.33 11.57
CA VAL A 145 -18.23 2.41 10.43
C VAL A 145 -19.56 2.01 9.78
N GLY A 146 -20.67 2.63 10.17
CA GLY A 146 -21.98 2.45 9.54
C GLY A 146 -22.68 1.12 9.89
N ILE A 147 -22.46 0.56 11.07
CA ILE A 147 -23.19 -0.59 11.60
C ILE A 147 -24.51 -0.11 12.21
N ALA A 148 -25.65 -0.50 11.63
CA ALA A 148 -26.96 -0.15 12.13
C ALA A 148 -27.26 -0.82 13.49
N MET A 149 -27.95 -0.10 14.39
CA MET A 149 -28.29 -0.55 15.75
C MET A 149 -27.07 -1.01 16.57
N PRO A 150 -26.04 -0.17 16.73
CA PRO A 150 -24.77 -0.56 17.32
C PRO A 150 -24.90 -1.06 18.76
N GLU A 151 -25.87 -0.55 19.57
CA GLU A 151 -26.13 -0.97 20.95
C GLU A 151 -26.62 -2.43 21.04
N LYS A 152 -27.25 -2.94 19.99
CA LYS A 152 -27.65 -4.36 19.90
C LYS A 152 -26.53 -5.18 19.31
N ARG A 153 -25.90 -4.68 18.25
CA ARG A 153 -24.85 -5.38 17.51
C ARG A 153 -23.58 -5.62 18.33
N ILE A 154 -23.24 -4.72 19.24
CA ILE A 154 -22.08 -4.88 20.15
C ILE A 154 -22.14 -6.17 20.99
N LYS A 155 -23.34 -6.70 21.26
CA LYS A 155 -23.59 -7.91 22.05
C LYS A 155 -23.60 -9.20 21.24
N GLN A 156 -23.52 -9.09 19.91
CA GLN A 156 -23.56 -10.21 18.98
C GLN A 156 -22.18 -10.81 18.70
N TYR A 157 -22.18 -11.99 18.08
CA TYR A 157 -20.98 -12.71 17.67
C TYR A 157 -20.70 -12.49 16.18
N PRO A 158 -19.45 -12.69 15.71
CA PRO A 158 -19.08 -12.46 14.30
C PRO A 158 -19.93 -13.25 13.29
N HIS A 159 -20.39 -14.46 13.62
CA HIS A 159 -21.19 -15.26 12.72
C HIS A 159 -22.60 -14.69 12.45
N GLU A 160 -23.07 -13.74 13.26
CA GLU A 160 -24.34 -13.04 13.09
C GLU A 160 -24.22 -11.83 12.13
N PHE A 161 -23.01 -11.56 11.58
CA PHE A 161 -22.70 -10.46 10.69
C PHE A 161 -22.43 -10.96 9.26
N SER A 162 -22.86 -10.19 8.24
CA SER A 162 -22.45 -10.42 6.86
C SER A 162 -20.94 -10.17 6.65
N GLY A 163 -20.38 -10.58 5.52
CA GLY A 163 -18.96 -10.35 5.20
C GLY A 163 -18.57 -8.87 5.28
N GLY A 164 -19.32 -8.00 4.63
CA GLY A 164 -19.10 -6.55 4.69
C GLY A 164 -19.25 -5.96 6.09
N MET A 165 -20.20 -6.46 6.90
CA MET A 165 -20.32 -6.02 8.29
C MET A 165 -19.12 -6.47 9.13
N ARG A 166 -18.60 -7.69 8.93
CA ARG A 166 -17.40 -8.16 9.62
C ARG A 166 -16.19 -7.28 9.28
N GLN A 167 -16.04 -6.91 8.00
CA GLN A 167 -14.98 -5.98 7.57
C GLN A 167 -15.11 -4.63 8.28
N ARG A 168 -16.32 -4.07 8.37
CA ARG A 168 -16.57 -2.83 9.13
C ARG A 168 -16.21 -2.96 10.63
N VAL A 169 -16.48 -4.10 11.23
CA VAL A 169 -16.07 -4.39 12.62
C VAL A 169 -14.54 -4.44 12.76
N VAL A 170 -13.84 -5.08 11.82
CA VAL A 170 -12.36 -5.10 11.81
C VAL A 170 -11.80 -3.70 11.68
N ILE A 171 -12.40 -2.85 10.82
CA ILE A 171 -12.02 -1.43 10.72
C ILE A 171 -12.27 -0.70 12.06
N ALA A 172 -13.42 -0.90 12.70
CA ALA A 172 -13.72 -0.33 14.01
C ALA A 172 -12.70 -0.74 15.08
N MET A 173 -12.29 -2.02 15.10
CA MET A 173 -11.24 -2.51 15.99
C MET A 173 -9.88 -1.84 15.72
N ALA A 174 -9.51 -1.68 14.45
CA ALA A 174 -8.26 -1.03 14.06
C ALA A 174 -8.21 0.45 14.46
N LEU A 175 -9.37 1.11 14.53
CA LEU A 175 -9.51 2.52 14.91
C LEU A 175 -9.70 2.75 16.42
N ALA A 176 -9.82 1.70 17.22
CA ALA A 176 -10.26 1.79 18.61
C ALA A 176 -9.44 2.77 19.46
N ALA A 177 -8.13 2.78 19.31
CA ALA A 177 -7.20 3.65 20.06
C ALA A 177 -6.74 4.88 19.25
N ASP A 178 -7.49 5.33 18.26
CA ASP A 178 -7.19 6.50 17.41
C ASP A 178 -5.75 6.50 16.86
N PRO A 179 -5.37 5.48 16.03
CA PRO A 179 -4.00 5.31 15.59
C PRO A 179 -3.55 6.45 14.65
N LYS A 180 -2.27 6.85 14.77
CA LYS A 180 -1.65 7.82 13.87
C LYS A 180 -1.44 7.27 12.47
N LEU A 181 -1.24 5.94 12.37
CA LEU A 181 -1.03 5.21 11.12
C LEU A 181 -1.93 3.98 11.07
N LEU A 182 -2.72 3.87 10.02
CA LEU A 182 -3.50 2.69 9.68
C LEU A 182 -2.93 2.02 8.43
N ILE A 183 -2.57 0.76 8.53
CA ILE A 183 -2.14 -0.06 7.40
C ILE A 183 -3.31 -0.95 7.00
N ALA A 184 -3.81 -0.81 5.78
CA ALA A 184 -4.88 -1.63 5.23
C ALA A 184 -4.31 -2.54 4.14
N ASP A 185 -4.08 -3.81 4.49
CA ASP A 185 -3.51 -4.81 3.57
C ASP A 185 -4.65 -5.55 2.87
N GLU A 186 -4.91 -5.18 1.61
CA GLU A 186 -5.99 -5.69 0.76
C GLU A 186 -7.37 -5.73 1.45
N PRO A 187 -7.84 -4.61 2.03
CA PRO A 187 -9.01 -4.61 2.93
C PRO A 187 -10.34 -4.91 2.24
N THR A 188 -10.36 -5.01 0.91
CA THR A 188 -11.56 -5.26 0.11
C THR A 188 -11.52 -6.59 -0.65
N THR A 189 -10.44 -7.36 -0.52
CA THR A 189 -10.32 -8.69 -1.12
C THR A 189 -11.42 -9.61 -0.56
N ALA A 190 -12.03 -10.40 -1.43
CA ALA A 190 -13.16 -11.28 -1.14
C ALA A 190 -14.50 -10.57 -0.81
N LEU A 191 -14.64 -9.27 -1.09
CA LEU A 191 -15.92 -8.56 -1.02
C LEU A 191 -16.48 -8.37 -2.44
N ASP A 192 -17.80 -8.31 -2.54
CA ASP A 192 -18.45 -7.92 -3.81
C ASP A 192 -18.20 -6.44 -4.12
N VAL A 193 -18.30 -6.06 -5.40
CA VAL A 193 -17.94 -4.73 -5.91
C VAL A 193 -18.69 -3.60 -5.19
N THR A 194 -19.95 -3.84 -4.82
CA THR A 194 -20.78 -2.83 -4.14
C THR A 194 -20.29 -2.59 -2.71
N ILE A 195 -20.00 -3.65 -1.98
CA ILE A 195 -19.44 -3.54 -0.62
C ILE A 195 -18.03 -2.97 -0.66
N GLN A 196 -17.23 -3.37 -1.65
CA GLN A 196 -15.90 -2.78 -1.87
C GLN A 196 -15.97 -1.25 -1.98
N ALA A 197 -16.83 -0.72 -2.86
CA ALA A 197 -17.02 0.72 -3.01
C ALA A 197 -17.39 1.41 -1.69
N GLN A 198 -18.32 0.82 -0.92
CA GLN A 198 -18.72 1.34 0.39
C GLN A 198 -17.58 1.35 1.42
N ILE A 199 -16.73 0.32 1.42
CA ILE A 199 -15.55 0.27 2.33
C ILE A 199 -14.53 1.34 1.95
N LEU A 200 -14.32 1.58 0.66
CA LEU A 200 -13.39 2.61 0.19
C LEU A 200 -13.86 4.02 0.56
N GLU A 201 -15.15 4.30 0.37
CA GLU A 201 -15.75 5.56 0.80
C GLU A 201 -15.63 5.75 2.32
N LEU A 202 -15.94 4.71 3.09
CA LEU A 202 -15.75 4.69 4.54
C LEU A 202 -14.30 4.99 4.92
N MET A 203 -13.30 4.38 4.28
CA MET A 203 -11.87 4.63 4.58
C MET A 203 -11.49 6.09 4.33
N LYS A 204 -12.02 6.70 3.26
CA LYS A 204 -11.80 8.11 2.95
C LYS A 204 -12.45 9.03 3.99
N GLU A 205 -13.69 8.73 4.40
CA GLU A 205 -14.35 9.48 5.47
C GLU A 205 -13.60 9.41 6.80
N ILE A 206 -13.11 8.22 7.16
CA ILE A 206 -12.34 7.99 8.37
C ILE A 206 -11.05 8.81 8.35
N GLN A 207 -10.30 8.78 7.25
CA GLN A 207 -9.06 9.55 7.09
C GLN A 207 -9.30 11.04 7.36
N GLN A 208 -10.41 11.59 6.84
CA GLN A 208 -10.77 13.00 7.04
C GLN A 208 -11.24 13.33 8.45
N LYS A 209 -12.00 12.41 9.09
CA LYS A 209 -12.61 12.64 10.42
C LYS A 209 -11.63 12.42 11.57
N VAL A 210 -10.71 11.45 11.43
CA VAL A 210 -9.82 11.01 12.51
C VAL A 210 -8.38 11.50 12.30
N GLU A 211 -8.10 12.18 11.17
CA GLU A 211 -6.76 12.67 10.79
C GLU A 211 -5.67 11.58 10.81
N THR A 212 -6.05 10.32 10.63
CA THR A 212 -5.10 9.21 10.56
C THR A 212 -4.42 9.17 9.20
N SER A 213 -3.14 8.77 9.17
CA SER A 213 -2.42 8.53 7.92
C SER A 213 -2.66 7.08 7.49
N ILE A 214 -2.78 6.80 6.19
CA ILE A 214 -3.15 5.47 5.72
C ILE A 214 -2.09 4.95 4.73
N ILE A 215 -1.63 3.72 4.92
CA ILE A 215 -1.01 2.90 3.87
C ILE A 215 -2.06 1.94 3.37
N PHE A 216 -2.44 2.09 2.10
CA PHE A 216 -3.44 1.27 1.45
C PHE A 216 -2.77 0.29 0.47
N ILE A 217 -2.79 -1.00 0.76
CA ILE A 217 -2.18 -2.03 -0.08
C ILE A 217 -3.24 -2.71 -0.92
N THR A 218 -3.04 -2.78 -2.23
CA THR A 218 -3.93 -3.48 -3.15
C THR A 218 -3.18 -3.92 -4.40
N HIS A 219 -3.75 -4.87 -5.13
CA HIS A 219 -3.33 -5.22 -6.48
C HIS A 219 -4.19 -4.54 -7.56
N ASP A 220 -5.26 -3.84 -7.17
CA ASP A 220 -6.21 -3.17 -8.06
C ASP A 220 -5.96 -1.65 -8.10
N LEU A 221 -5.39 -1.18 -9.20
CA LEU A 221 -5.17 0.24 -9.44
C LEU A 221 -6.49 1.04 -9.54
N GLY A 222 -7.58 0.43 -10.01
CA GLY A 222 -8.88 1.10 -10.11
C GLY A 222 -9.43 1.58 -8.78
N VAL A 223 -9.12 0.83 -7.72
CA VAL A 223 -9.49 1.17 -6.35
C VAL A 223 -8.72 2.40 -5.84
N VAL A 224 -7.44 2.49 -6.22
CA VAL A 224 -6.50 3.50 -5.72
C VAL A 224 -6.90 4.92 -6.10
N ALA A 225 -7.42 5.11 -7.32
CA ALA A 225 -7.83 6.42 -7.83
C ALA A 225 -8.83 7.15 -6.91
N ASN A 226 -9.59 6.40 -6.14
CA ASN A 226 -10.66 6.96 -5.27
C ASN A 226 -10.19 7.27 -3.83
N VAL A 227 -9.10 6.66 -3.36
CA VAL A 227 -8.73 6.69 -1.93
C VAL A 227 -7.35 7.26 -1.65
N ALA A 228 -6.43 7.26 -2.61
CA ALA A 228 -5.05 7.63 -2.38
C ALA A 228 -4.74 9.08 -2.79
N ASP A 229 -3.78 9.69 -2.09
CA ASP A 229 -3.14 10.95 -2.49
C ASP A 229 -1.93 10.67 -3.38
N ARG A 230 -1.15 9.63 -3.02
CA ARG A 230 0.04 9.19 -3.75
C ARG A 230 0.04 7.67 -3.91
N VAL A 231 0.78 7.23 -4.93
CA VAL A 231 0.92 5.82 -5.28
C VAL A 231 2.40 5.44 -5.33
N ALA A 232 2.72 4.27 -4.80
CA ALA A 232 4.00 3.60 -4.98
C ALA A 232 3.75 2.26 -5.70
N VAL A 233 4.26 2.13 -6.91
CA VAL A 233 4.15 0.92 -7.71
C VAL A 233 5.30 0.00 -7.36
N MET A 234 4.98 -1.21 -6.89
CA MET A 234 5.95 -2.17 -6.39
C MET A 234 6.05 -3.39 -7.29
N TYR A 235 7.26 -3.75 -7.68
CA TYR A 235 7.57 -4.93 -8.49
C TYR A 235 8.82 -5.64 -7.97
N ALA A 236 8.77 -6.96 -7.83
CA ALA A 236 9.92 -7.81 -7.47
C ALA A 236 10.73 -7.27 -6.25
N GLY A 237 10.04 -6.84 -5.19
CA GLY A 237 10.64 -6.33 -3.96
C GLY A 237 11.18 -4.89 -4.03
N GLN A 238 10.86 -4.13 -5.07
CA GLN A 238 11.33 -2.75 -5.27
C GLN A 238 10.17 -1.82 -5.63
N ILE A 239 10.29 -0.53 -5.28
CA ILE A 239 9.42 0.51 -5.83
C ILE A 239 10.02 0.93 -7.17
N VAL A 240 9.23 0.75 -8.25
CA VAL A 240 9.64 1.04 -9.62
C VAL A 240 9.12 2.39 -10.11
N GLU A 241 8.03 2.85 -9.55
CA GLU A 241 7.47 4.18 -9.84
C GLU A 241 6.71 4.71 -8.63
N THR A 242 6.79 6.00 -8.33
CA THR A 242 5.99 6.66 -7.29
C THR A 242 5.67 8.07 -7.70
N GLY A 243 4.44 8.51 -7.41
CA GLY A 243 3.95 9.84 -7.74
C GLY A 243 2.60 10.12 -7.11
N THR A 244 2.01 11.27 -7.39
CA THR A 244 0.59 11.54 -7.11
C THR A 244 -0.28 10.60 -7.90
N VAL A 245 -1.54 10.43 -7.49
CA VAL A 245 -2.51 9.62 -8.26
C VAL A 245 -2.58 10.10 -9.70
N ASP A 246 -2.66 11.41 -9.94
CA ASP A 246 -2.74 11.97 -11.29
C ASP A 246 -1.49 11.66 -12.13
N GLU A 247 -0.28 11.73 -11.54
CA GLU A 247 0.96 11.40 -12.24
C GLU A 247 0.99 9.93 -12.66
N ILE A 248 0.59 9.01 -11.77
CA ILE A 248 0.60 7.58 -12.06
C ILE A 248 -0.48 7.18 -13.07
N PHE A 249 -1.66 7.82 -13.04
CA PHE A 249 -2.77 7.47 -13.93
C PHE A 249 -2.71 8.16 -15.30
N TYR A 250 -2.21 9.40 -15.34
CA TYR A 250 -2.25 10.23 -16.54
C TYR A 250 -0.86 10.55 -17.13
N ASN A 251 0.22 10.21 -16.42
CA ASN A 251 1.60 10.37 -16.90
C ASN A 251 2.53 9.24 -16.45
N PRO A 252 2.13 7.97 -16.49
CA PRO A 252 2.98 6.86 -16.08
C PRO A 252 4.23 6.78 -16.96
N GLN A 253 5.38 6.47 -16.38
CA GLN A 253 6.67 6.42 -17.08
C GLN A 253 7.33 5.06 -17.07
N HIS A 254 6.93 4.14 -16.17
CA HIS A 254 7.50 2.81 -16.09
C HIS A 254 6.69 1.80 -16.93
N PRO A 255 7.33 0.95 -17.77
CA PRO A 255 6.61 -0.05 -18.58
C PRO A 255 5.72 -1.01 -17.78
N TYR A 256 6.10 -1.35 -16.55
CA TYR A 256 5.24 -2.14 -15.67
C TYR A 256 3.95 -1.41 -15.29
N THR A 257 4.04 -0.12 -14.97
CA THR A 257 2.86 0.71 -14.69
C THR A 257 1.95 0.83 -15.91
N TRP A 258 2.53 0.94 -17.11
CA TRP A 258 1.77 0.87 -18.36
C TRP A 258 0.99 -0.44 -18.49
N GLY A 259 1.65 -1.56 -18.19
CA GLY A 259 1.00 -2.87 -18.20
C GLY A 259 -0.16 -2.98 -17.20
N LEU A 260 0.03 -2.48 -15.98
CA LEU A 260 -1.04 -2.44 -14.97
C LEU A 260 -2.23 -1.60 -15.42
N LEU A 261 -1.99 -0.42 -15.97
CA LEU A 261 -3.04 0.47 -16.49
C LEU A 261 -3.74 -0.10 -17.72
N ALA A 262 -3.00 -0.77 -18.63
CA ALA A 262 -3.56 -1.40 -19.81
C ALA A 262 -4.43 -2.63 -19.48
N SER A 263 -4.22 -3.26 -18.32
CA SER A 263 -5.04 -4.37 -17.84
C SER A 263 -6.33 -3.94 -17.14
N MET A 264 -6.52 -2.63 -16.88
CA MET A 264 -7.74 -2.10 -16.27
C MET A 264 -8.87 -2.00 -17.30
N PRO A 265 -10.12 -2.35 -16.94
CA PRO A 265 -11.28 -2.07 -17.78
C PRO A 265 -11.40 -0.57 -18.07
N SER A 266 -11.53 -0.16 -19.33
CA SER A 266 -11.86 1.21 -19.68
C SER A 266 -13.38 1.40 -19.63
N LEU A 267 -13.84 2.45 -18.94
CA LEU A 267 -15.25 2.81 -18.89
C LEU A 267 -15.73 3.51 -20.19
N ASP A 268 -14.80 3.94 -21.06
CA ASP A 268 -15.06 4.79 -22.23
C ASP A 268 -15.12 4.02 -23.56
N THR A 269 -15.28 2.72 -23.57
CA THR A 269 -15.58 2.00 -24.83
C THR A 269 -17.08 2.01 -25.10
N ASP A 270 -17.57 3.09 -25.73
CA ASP A 270 -18.73 3.00 -26.61
C ASP A 270 -18.46 1.85 -27.61
N GLY A 271 -19.20 0.77 -27.45
CA GLY A 271 -19.56 -0.33 -28.34
C GLY A 271 -18.75 -0.67 -29.62
N GLY A 272 -17.48 -0.30 -29.72
CA GLY A 272 -16.62 -0.58 -30.86
C GLY A 272 -15.60 -1.67 -30.54
N ALA A 273 -15.71 -2.78 -31.24
CA ALA A 273 -14.88 -3.99 -31.19
C ALA A 273 -13.38 -3.69 -30.94
N GLU A 274 -12.78 -4.49 -30.02
CA GLU A 274 -11.35 -4.66 -29.73
C GLU A 274 -10.77 -4.12 -28.42
N GLY A 275 -11.58 -3.97 -27.37
CA GLY A 275 -11.07 -3.82 -26.01
C GLY A 275 -10.54 -5.16 -25.43
N LYS A 276 -9.56 -5.82 -26.05
CA LYS A 276 -8.84 -6.91 -25.38
C LYS A 276 -8.05 -6.34 -24.21
N LEU A 277 -8.43 -6.73 -22.98
CA LEU A 277 -7.61 -6.48 -21.80
C LEU A 277 -6.21 -7.06 -22.07
N THR A 278 -5.20 -6.21 -22.07
CA THR A 278 -3.82 -6.65 -22.31
C THR A 278 -3.23 -7.11 -20.97
N ALA A 279 -3.11 -8.42 -20.78
CA ALA A 279 -2.41 -8.95 -19.62
C ALA A 279 -0.90 -8.69 -19.74
N ILE A 280 -0.24 -8.41 -18.62
CA ILE A 280 1.22 -8.31 -18.58
C ILE A 280 1.79 -9.71 -18.87
N PRO A 281 2.63 -9.88 -19.92
CA PRO A 281 3.13 -11.20 -20.31
C PRO A 281 4.10 -11.78 -19.28
N GLY A 282 4.23 -13.12 -19.27
CA GLY A 282 5.20 -13.85 -18.43
C GLY A 282 4.88 -13.85 -16.94
N THR A 283 5.84 -14.26 -16.14
CA THR A 283 5.75 -14.36 -14.67
C THR A 283 6.80 -13.48 -14.00
N PRO A 284 6.53 -12.95 -12.78
CA PRO A 284 7.53 -12.25 -11.99
C PRO A 284 8.80 -13.10 -11.79
N PRO A 285 9.98 -12.47 -11.64
CA PRO A 285 11.23 -13.19 -11.46
C PRO A 285 11.28 -13.93 -10.13
N ASP A 286 12.05 -15.02 -10.09
CA ASP A 286 12.37 -15.73 -8.87
C ASP A 286 13.32 -14.88 -8.00
N LEU A 287 12.87 -14.52 -6.81
CA LEU A 287 13.63 -13.69 -5.87
C LEU A 287 14.67 -14.49 -5.03
N THR A 288 14.81 -15.79 -5.28
CA THR A 288 15.99 -16.56 -4.81
C THR A 288 17.23 -16.23 -5.61
N ASN A 289 17.05 -15.87 -6.90
CA ASN A 289 18.11 -15.42 -7.78
C ASN A 289 17.63 -14.19 -8.59
N PRO A 290 17.48 -13.03 -7.94
CA PRO A 290 16.93 -11.84 -8.60
C PRO A 290 17.84 -11.40 -9.76
N PRO A 291 17.24 -10.84 -10.84
CA PRO A 291 18.00 -10.31 -11.96
C PRO A 291 19.03 -9.26 -11.51
N LYS A 292 20.18 -9.21 -12.21
CA LYS A 292 21.22 -8.18 -11.97
C LYS A 292 20.80 -6.79 -12.44
N GLY A 293 19.97 -6.76 -13.49
CA GLY A 293 19.45 -5.54 -14.07
C GLY A 293 18.04 -5.21 -13.61
N ASP A 294 17.27 -4.58 -14.48
CA ASP A 294 15.85 -4.30 -14.22
C ASP A 294 15.07 -5.60 -14.06
N ALA A 295 14.38 -5.73 -12.93
CA ALA A 295 13.59 -6.92 -12.64
C ALA A 295 12.44 -7.14 -13.65
N PHE A 296 11.96 -6.09 -14.31
CA PHE A 296 10.91 -6.15 -15.30
C PHE A 296 11.40 -6.41 -16.73
N ALA A 297 12.72 -6.38 -17.01
CA ALA A 297 13.30 -6.47 -18.35
C ALA A 297 12.80 -7.67 -19.16
N LEU A 298 12.68 -8.87 -18.56
CA LEU A 298 12.21 -10.08 -19.26
C LEU A 298 10.73 -10.03 -19.68
N ARG A 299 9.95 -9.10 -19.14
CA ARG A 299 8.51 -8.92 -19.41
C ARG A 299 8.22 -7.65 -20.19
N SER A 300 9.23 -6.81 -20.42
CA SER A 300 9.10 -5.51 -21.08
C SER A 300 9.41 -5.63 -22.57
N GLU A 301 8.49 -5.23 -23.43
CA GLU A 301 8.74 -5.08 -24.87
C GLU A 301 9.71 -3.92 -25.18
N TYR A 302 9.94 -3.05 -24.20
CA TYR A 302 10.80 -1.87 -24.30
C TYR A 302 12.21 -2.09 -23.73
N ALA A 303 12.52 -3.32 -23.28
CA ALA A 303 13.79 -3.61 -22.64
C ALA A 303 14.98 -3.40 -23.58
N MET A 304 15.96 -2.67 -23.10
CA MET A 304 17.23 -2.43 -23.76
C MET A 304 18.29 -3.40 -23.20
N LYS A 305 19.44 -3.52 -23.89
CA LYS A 305 20.53 -4.38 -23.42
C LYS A 305 20.97 -4.06 -22.00
N ILE A 306 21.01 -2.77 -21.64
CA ILE A 306 21.42 -2.32 -20.30
C ILE A 306 20.46 -2.80 -19.21
N ASP A 307 19.17 -2.96 -19.51
CA ASP A 307 18.17 -3.45 -18.54
C ASP A 307 18.46 -4.88 -18.07
N PHE A 308 19.20 -5.68 -18.83
CA PHE A 308 19.64 -7.02 -18.43
C PHE A 308 20.97 -7.04 -17.66
N GLU A 309 21.76 -5.98 -17.75
CA GLU A 309 23.09 -5.89 -17.20
C GLU A 309 23.19 -5.08 -15.91
N GLN A 310 22.38 -4.01 -15.80
CA GLN A 310 22.46 -3.04 -14.72
C GLN A 310 21.07 -2.62 -14.25
N GLU A 311 20.90 -2.55 -12.94
CA GLU A 311 19.68 -2.04 -12.32
C GLU A 311 19.52 -0.53 -12.64
N PRO A 312 18.33 -0.08 -13.12
CA PRO A 312 18.13 1.33 -13.40
C PRO A 312 18.17 2.15 -12.11
N PRO A 313 18.76 3.34 -12.15
CA PRO A 313 18.66 4.28 -11.04
C PRO A 313 17.26 4.88 -10.96
N MET A 314 16.96 5.55 -9.86
CA MET A 314 15.74 6.34 -9.73
C MET A 314 15.92 7.68 -10.45
N PHE A 315 15.02 8.01 -11.38
CA PHE A 315 14.95 9.29 -12.08
C PHE A 315 13.84 10.15 -11.50
N LYS A 316 14.12 11.42 -11.27
CA LYS A 316 13.13 12.43 -10.91
C LYS A 316 12.45 12.96 -12.18
N VAL A 317 11.14 12.80 -12.29
CA VAL A 317 10.31 13.29 -13.40
C VAL A 317 9.65 14.62 -13.02
N SER A 318 9.19 14.74 -11.77
CA SER A 318 8.66 15.96 -11.16
C SER A 318 9.06 16.02 -9.68
N ASP A 319 8.62 17.04 -8.94
CA ASP A 319 8.88 17.13 -7.50
C ASP A 319 8.27 15.98 -6.69
N THR A 320 7.26 15.32 -7.23
CA THR A 320 6.54 14.21 -6.59
C THR A 320 6.66 12.89 -7.34
N HIS A 321 7.14 12.89 -8.60
CA HIS A 321 7.16 11.75 -9.48
C HIS A 321 8.58 11.22 -9.70
N TYR A 322 8.80 9.97 -9.29
CA TYR A 322 10.09 9.29 -9.39
C TYR A 322 9.92 7.92 -10.04
N VAL A 323 10.84 7.54 -10.92
CA VAL A 323 10.73 6.33 -11.76
C VAL A 323 12.06 5.62 -11.90
N LYS A 324 12.05 4.31 -11.76
CA LYS A 324 13.22 3.44 -11.85
C LYS A 324 13.26 2.74 -13.21
N SER A 325 13.64 3.47 -14.26
CA SER A 325 13.69 2.94 -15.63
C SER A 325 14.78 3.60 -16.46
N TRP A 326 15.57 2.80 -17.18
CA TRP A 326 16.56 3.28 -18.14
C TRP A 326 15.94 4.03 -19.33
N LEU A 327 14.65 3.88 -19.61
CA LEU A 327 13.95 4.63 -20.65
C LEU A 327 13.98 6.15 -20.41
N LEU A 328 14.20 6.58 -19.17
CA LEU A 328 14.32 8.00 -18.83
C LEU A 328 15.74 8.56 -18.96
N HIS A 329 16.72 7.70 -19.28
CA HIS A 329 18.07 8.16 -19.53
C HIS A 329 18.13 9.05 -20.80
N PRO A 330 18.88 10.17 -20.82
CA PRO A 330 18.93 11.09 -21.96
C PRO A 330 19.29 10.44 -23.30
N ASN A 331 20.05 9.34 -23.29
CA ASN A 331 20.44 8.60 -24.49
C ASN A 331 19.53 7.42 -24.81
N ALA A 332 18.45 7.21 -24.05
CA ALA A 332 17.49 6.15 -24.33
C ALA A 332 16.70 6.43 -25.62
N PRO A 333 16.26 5.40 -26.35
CA PRO A 333 15.35 5.58 -27.47
C PRO A 333 14.03 6.14 -26.97
N LYS A 334 13.42 7.03 -27.74
CA LYS A 334 12.06 7.47 -27.45
C LYS A 334 11.09 6.33 -27.77
N VAL A 335 10.35 5.90 -26.75
CA VAL A 335 9.30 4.88 -26.88
C VAL A 335 7.94 5.50 -26.55
N GLU A 336 6.88 4.94 -27.11
CA GLU A 336 5.52 5.34 -26.79
C GLU A 336 4.85 4.25 -25.94
N PRO A 337 4.10 4.65 -24.91
CA PRO A 337 3.31 3.68 -24.14
C PRO A 337 2.23 3.04 -25.02
N PRO A 338 1.64 1.90 -24.60
CA PRO A 338 0.53 1.28 -25.31
C PRO A 338 -0.61 2.26 -25.60
N ALA A 339 -1.32 2.09 -26.73
CA ALA A 339 -2.37 3.01 -27.18
C ALA A 339 -3.45 3.24 -26.09
N SER A 340 -3.83 2.21 -25.35
CA SER A 340 -4.80 2.31 -24.26
C SER A 340 -4.31 3.17 -23.09
N VAL A 341 -3.01 3.17 -22.82
CA VAL A 341 -2.38 4.03 -21.81
C VAL A 341 -2.26 5.45 -22.35
N LYS A 342 -1.79 5.60 -23.59
CA LYS A 342 -1.66 6.90 -24.26
C LYS A 342 -3.00 7.67 -24.32
N ALA A 343 -4.11 6.98 -24.55
CA ALA A 343 -5.45 7.57 -24.52
C ALA A 343 -5.85 8.15 -23.16
N ARG A 344 -5.29 7.62 -22.07
CA ARG A 344 -5.50 8.12 -20.69
C ARG A 344 -4.55 9.27 -20.33
N MET A 345 -3.39 9.34 -21.01
CA MET A 345 -2.41 10.39 -20.75
C MET A 345 -3.01 11.72 -21.16
N ARG A 346 -3.20 12.60 -20.19
CA ARG A 346 -3.54 14.01 -20.44
C ARG A 346 -2.23 14.77 -20.51
N GLU A 347 -2.14 15.72 -21.42
CA GLU A 347 -1.14 16.77 -21.30
C GLU A 347 -1.47 17.50 -19.99
N LEU A 348 -0.75 17.18 -18.93
CA LEU A 348 -0.76 18.01 -17.74
C LEU A 348 -0.13 19.33 -18.15
N GLU A 349 -0.96 20.34 -18.38
CA GLU A 349 -0.53 21.69 -18.74
C GLU A 349 0.46 22.19 -17.69
N GLY A 350 1.72 22.32 -18.05
CA GLY A 350 2.75 22.98 -17.28
C GLY A 350 4.01 22.15 -17.06
N SER A 351 4.99 22.38 -17.91
CA SER A 351 6.42 22.14 -17.73
C SER A 351 6.83 20.81 -17.09
N TYR A 352 6.96 19.76 -17.90
CA TYR A 352 7.83 18.67 -17.57
C TYR A 352 9.29 19.14 -17.65
N GLU A 353 9.96 19.24 -16.53
CA GLU A 353 11.41 19.30 -16.49
C GLU A 353 11.98 17.99 -17.05
N LYS A 354 13.16 18.06 -17.71
CA LYS A 354 13.81 16.85 -18.18
C LYS A 354 14.10 15.95 -16.98
N PRO A 355 13.84 14.62 -17.08
CA PRO A 355 14.13 13.71 -15.98
C PRO A 355 15.58 13.84 -15.52
N VAL A 356 15.81 13.93 -14.21
CA VAL A 356 17.11 14.11 -13.60
C VAL A 356 17.42 12.90 -12.74
N LEU A 357 18.66 12.44 -12.80
CA LEU A 357 19.16 11.34 -11.99
C LEU A 357 19.22 11.76 -10.52
N VAL A 358 18.58 11.01 -9.65
CA VAL A 358 18.64 11.24 -8.20
C VAL A 358 19.97 10.72 -7.70
N LYS A 359 20.78 11.57 -7.06
CA LYS A 359 22.01 11.15 -6.40
C LYS A 359 21.69 10.38 -5.13
N GLU A 360 22.40 9.29 -4.88
CA GLU A 360 22.27 8.53 -3.63
C GLU A 360 22.52 9.47 -2.44
N GLY A 361 21.47 9.68 -1.61
CA GLY A 361 21.55 10.48 -0.39
C GLY A 361 20.59 11.67 -0.26
N GLU A 362 19.75 11.96 -1.28
CA GLU A 362 18.68 12.98 -1.21
C GLU A 362 17.30 12.39 -0.92
#